data_b423eba4c09fae2489b494b88b7f3fa5
#
_entry.id   b423eba4c09fae2489b494b88b7f3fa5
#
_cell.length_a   1.000
_cell.length_b   1.000
_cell.length_c   1.000
_cell.angle_alpha   90.00
_cell.angle_beta   90.00
_cell.angle_gamma   90.00
#
_symmetry.space_group_name_H-M   'P 1'
#
loop_
_entity.id
_entity.type
_entity.pdbx_description
1 polymer ?
#
loop_
_entity_poly.entity_id
_entity_poly.type
_entity_poly.pdbx_seq_one_letter_code
_entity_poly.pdbx_strand_id
1 'polypeptide(L)'
;MELTVSISTVITACFGFLGVYVLMPFALIGRDFLILKFIERYIMNEGFWSILRIVNTDKAIHNYQFAGKKSQMSIVGMGQRYTIDGKEVTESEYLQFERGLQMHLNRINQLEPKILLRTNFIVWADKYFKLESGLMKQIERFSKRVYERQIRTLKEQDNKGPQQ
;
A
#
# COMPACT_ATOMS: atom_id res chain seq x y z
N MET A 1 -19.46 -65.75 13.90
CA MET A 1 -20.01 -64.51 13.31
C MET A 1 -19.22 -64.22 12.08
N GLU A 2 -19.71 -64.60 10.87
CA GLU A 2 -19.07 -64.22 9.62
C GLU A 2 -19.46 -62.81 9.27
N LEU A 3 -18.46 -61.90 9.26
CA LEU A 3 -18.62 -60.50 8.83
C LEU A 3 -18.72 -60.51 7.29
N THR A 4 -19.91 -60.75 6.72
CA THR A 4 -20.13 -60.56 5.29
C THR A 4 -20.16 -59.08 4.97
N VAL A 5 -18.98 -58.50 4.64
CA VAL A 5 -18.91 -57.11 4.18
C VAL A 5 -19.50 -57.08 2.76
N SER A 6 -20.59 -56.36 2.57
CA SER A 6 -21.23 -56.18 1.26
C SER A 6 -20.25 -55.44 0.30
N ILE A 7 -20.16 -55.90 -0.95
CA ILE A 7 -19.39 -55.21 -2.00
C ILE A 7 -19.78 -53.73 -2.11
N SER A 8 -21.04 -53.43 -1.95
CA SER A 8 -21.56 -52.05 -1.91
C SER A 8 -20.91 -51.21 -0.80
N THR A 9 -20.72 -51.80 0.38
CA THR A 9 -20.06 -51.09 1.53
C THR A 9 -18.58 -50.79 1.20
N VAL A 10 -17.87 -51.72 0.56
CA VAL A 10 -16.47 -51.52 0.14
C VAL A 10 -16.37 -50.44 -0.92
N ILE A 11 -17.24 -50.46 -1.95
CA ILE A 11 -17.29 -49.45 -3.00
C ILE A 11 -17.58 -48.06 -2.40
N THR A 12 -18.59 -47.96 -1.51
CA THR A 12 -18.93 -46.67 -0.84
C THR A 12 -17.78 -46.13 0.01
N ALA A 13 -17.08 -47.02 0.73
CA ALA A 13 -15.90 -46.63 1.53
C ALA A 13 -14.75 -46.15 0.63
N CYS A 14 -14.50 -46.80 -0.51
CA CYS A 14 -13.50 -46.38 -1.47
C CYS A 14 -13.82 -45.01 -2.09
N PHE A 15 -15.08 -44.77 -2.49
CA PHE A 15 -15.47 -43.45 -3.02
C PHE A 15 -15.46 -42.38 -1.94
N GLY A 16 -15.84 -42.68 -0.70
CA GLY A 16 -15.69 -41.77 0.44
C GLY A 16 -14.25 -41.39 0.70
N PHE A 17 -13.35 -42.39 0.69
CA PHE A 17 -11.92 -42.15 0.84
C PHE A 17 -11.35 -41.29 -0.29
N LEU A 18 -11.65 -41.61 -1.54
CA LEU A 18 -11.23 -40.81 -2.71
C LEU A 18 -11.77 -39.39 -2.64
N GLY A 19 -13.02 -39.20 -2.23
CA GLY A 19 -13.64 -37.88 -2.07
C GLY A 19 -12.91 -37.02 -1.05
N VAL A 20 -12.65 -37.58 0.13
CA VAL A 20 -12.05 -36.83 1.25
C VAL A 20 -10.54 -36.65 1.07
N TYR A 21 -9.80 -37.69 0.68
CA TYR A 21 -8.33 -37.67 0.67
C TYR A 21 -7.72 -37.24 -0.65
N VAL A 22 -8.46 -37.32 -1.74
CA VAL A 22 -7.94 -36.94 -3.07
C VAL A 22 -8.65 -35.71 -3.60
N LEU A 23 -9.97 -35.72 -3.74
CA LEU A 23 -10.71 -34.62 -4.37
C LEU A 23 -10.72 -33.35 -3.51
N MET A 24 -10.83 -33.48 -2.18
CA MET A 24 -10.89 -32.30 -1.30
C MET A 24 -9.59 -31.46 -1.32
N PRO A 25 -8.38 -32.03 -1.26
CA PRO A 25 -7.14 -31.25 -1.43
C PRO A 25 -7.08 -30.51 -2.76
N PHE A 26 -7.47 -31.17 -3.88
CA PHE A 26 -7.52 -30.51 -5.19
C PHE A 26 -8.51 -29.36 -5.24
N ALA A 27 -9.69 -29.52 -4.62
CA ALA A 27 -10.68 -28.47 -4.52
C ALA A 27 -10.17 -27.27 -3.71
N LEU A 28 -9.43 -27.49 -2.62
CA LEU A 28 -8.82 -26.44 -1.82
C LEU A 28 -7.74 -25.69 -2.62
N ILE A 29 -6.86 -26.39 -3.33
CA ILE A 29 -5.84 -25.77 -4.18
C ILE A 29 -6.51 -24.91 -5.28
N GLY A 30 -7.53 -25.46 -5.94
CA GLY A 30 -8.29 -24.73 -6.95
C GLY A 30 -8.97 -23.48 -6.40
N ARG A 31 -9.57 -23.58 -5.22
CA ARG A 31 -10.15 -22.44 -4.50
C ARG A 31 -9.10 -21.35 -4.23
N ASP A 32 -7.95 -21.73 -3.67
CA ASP A 32 -6.90 -20.79 -3.28
C ASP A 32 -6.33 -20.10 -4.52
N PHE A 33 -6.12 -20.83 -5.60
CA PHE A 33 -5.71 -20.27 -6.89
C PHE A 33 -6.71 -19.25 -7.43
N LEU A 34 -8.01 -19.55 -7.39
CA LEU A 34 -9.06 -18.64 -7.86
C LEU A 34 -9.11 -17.36 -7.03
N ILE A 35 -8.99 -17.48 -5.69
CA ILE A 35 -8.98 -16.33 -4.79
C ILE A 35 -7.76 -15.44 -5.06
N LEU A 36 -6.57 -16.01 -5.16
CA LEU A 36 -5.35 -15.26 -5.47
C LEU A 36 -5.45 -14.56 -6.82
N LYS A 37 -5.95 -15.25 -7.84
CA LYS A 37 -6.18 -14.67 -9.17
C LYS A 37 -7.18 -13.52 -9.14
N PHE A 38 -8.24 -13.64 -8.34
CA PHE A 38 -9.19 -12.56 -8.12
C PHE A 38 -8.53 -11.35 -7.45
N ILE A 39 -7.76 -11.56 -6.38
CA ILE A 39 -7.05 -10.49 -5.66
C ILE A 39 -6.09 -9.77 -6.62
N GLU A 40 -5.25 -10.51 -7.35
CA GLU A 40 -4.31 -9.92 -8.31
C GLU A 40 -5.02 -9.10 -9.40
N ARG A 41 -6.10 -9.63 -9.96
CA ARG A 41 -6.80 -9.03 -11.09
C ARG A 41 -7.62 -7.79 -10.71
N TYR A 42 -8.35 -7.87 -9.59
CA TYR A 42 -9.35 -6.85 -9.22
C TYR A 42 -8.92 -5.93 -8.09
N ILE A 43 -8.18 -6.44 -7.11
CA ILE A 43 -7.75 -5.66 -5.95
C ILE A 43 -6.40 -4.99 -6.21
N MET A 44 -5.41 -5.75 -6.72
CA MET A 44 -4.04 -5.29 -6.97
C MET A 44 -3.82 -4.89 -8.44
N ASN A 45 -4.86 -4.37 -9.08
CA ASN A 45 -4.80 -3.90 -10.47
C ASN A 45 -3.82 -2.72 -10.65
N GLU A 46 -3.59 -2.30 -11.89
CA GLU A 46 -2.71 -1.17 -12.22
C GLU A 46 -3.07 0.12 -11.46
N GLY A 47 -4.37 0.38 -11.28
CA GLY A 47 -4.84 1.52 -10.50
C GLY A 47 -4.40 1.48 -9.03
N PHE A 48 -4.36 0.29 -8.40
CA PHE A 48 -3.84 0.13 -7.05
C PHE A 48 -2.35 0.47 -6.97
N TRP A 49 -1.53 -0.07 -7.87
CA TRP A 49 -0.09 0.20 -7.91
C TRP A 49 0.23 1.66 -8.22
N SER A 50 -0.57 2.29 -9.09
CA SER A 50 -0.45 3.73 -9.38
C SER A 50 -0.74 4.59 -8.15
N ILE A 51 -1.85 4.33 -7.44
CA ILE A 51 -2.19 5.04 -6.20
C ILE A 51 -1.11 4.84 -5.14
N LEU A 52 -0.64 3.61 -4.96
CA LEU A 52 0.41 3.28 -4.01
C LEU A 52 1.72 4.01 -4.32
N ARG A 53 2.08 4.14 -5.61
CA ARG A 53 3.23 4.92 -6.06
C ARG A 53 3.07 6.40 -5.72
N ILE A 54 1.93 7.01 -6.06
CA ILE A 54 1.65 8.42 -5.79
C ILE A 54 1.76 8.71 -4.28
N VAL A 55 1.10 7.93 -3.43
CA VAL A 55 1.11 8.15 -1.99
C VAL A 55 2.51 8.03 -1.40
N ASN A 56 3.30 7.03 -1.81
CA ASN A 56 4.67 6.88 -1.30
C ASN A 56 5.62 7.96 -1.83
N THR A 57 5.41 8.46 -3.05
CA THR A 57 6.13 9.61 -3.59
C THR A 57 5.81 10.87 -2.79
N ASP A 58 4.52 11.14 -2.53
CA ASP A 58 4.11 12.30 -1.75
C ASP A 58 4.58 12.24 -0.31
N LYS A 59 4.54 11.07 0.33
CA LYS A 59 5.11 10.87 1.67
C LYS A 59 6.62 11.14 1.70
N ALA A 60 7.34 10.72 0.67
CA ALA A 60 8.78 10.98 0.57
C ALA A 60 9.08 12.47 0.41
N ILE A 61 8.33 13.18 -0.45
CA ILE A 61 8.48 14.63 -0.64
C ILE A 61 8.12 15.37 0.65
N HIS A 62 6.96 15.03 1.25
CA HIS A 62 6.53 15.62 2.50
C HIS A 62 7.59 15.46 3.61
N ASN A 63 8.11 14.25 3.79
CA ASN A 63 9.09 13.97 4.83
C ASN A 63 10.44 14.64 4.58
N TYR A 64 10.83 14.79 3.31
CA TYR A 64 12.13 15.40 2.96
C TYR A 64 12.07 16.93 2.96
N GLN A 65 11.04 17.52 2.38
CA GLN A 65 10.98 18.97 2.16
C GLN A 65 10.24 19.74 3.26
N PHE A 66 9.22 19.14 3.88
CA PHE A 66 8.29 19.84 4.75
C PHE A 66 8.31 19.35 6.20
N ALA A 67 8.58 18.08 6.47
CA ALA A 67 8.53 17.54 7.81
C ALA A 67 9.50 18.25 8.76
N GLY A 68 8.98 18.64 9.93
CA GLY A 68 9.75 19.35 10.96
C GLY A 68 9.92 20.86 10.72
N LYS A 69 9.61 21.38 9.55
CA LYS A 69 9.68 22.81 9.27
C LYS A 69 8.38 23.49 9.72
N LYS A 70 8.51 24.60 10.41
CA LYS A 70 7.37 25.43 10.88
C LYS A 70 7.28 26.66 10.02
N SER A 71 6.13 26.85 9.38
CA SER A 71 5.79 28.11 8.71
C SER A 71 5.01 29.00 9.65
N GLN A 72 5.35 30.27 9.71
CA GLN A 72 4.68 31.26 10.56
C GLN A 72 4.52 32.58 9.82
N MET A 73 3.35 33.19 9.98
CA MET A 73 3.08 34.56 9.57
C MET A 73 2.82 35.39 10.81
N SER A 74 3.52 36.50 10.95
CA SER A 74 3.38 37.42 12.06
C SER A 74 3.16 38.85 11.52
N ILE A 75 2.37 39.61 12.21
CA ILE A 75 2.15 41.03 11.91
C ILE A 75 3.13 41.83 12.76
N VAL A 76 4.00 42.62 12.12
CA VAL A 76 4.99 43.47 12.78
C VAL A 76 4.77 44.91 12.30
N GLY A 77 4.21 45.76 13.17
CA GLY A 77 3.83 47.11 12.81
C GLY A 77 2.71 47.16 11.76
N MET A 78 2.94 47.82 10.63
CA MET A 78 2.02 47.82 9.47
C MET A 78 2.33 46.77 8.41
N GLY A 79 3.32 45.89 8.65
CA GLY A 79 3.77 44.88 7.68
C GLY A 79 3.50 43.45 8.15
N GLN A 80 3.58 42.53 7.18
CA GLN A 80 3.51 41.10 7.45
C GLN A 80 4.93 40.51 7.30
N ARG A 81 5.30 39.65 8.25
CA ARG A 81 6.57 38.96 8.26
C ARG A 81 6.31 37.47 8.11
N TYR A 82 6.97 36.84 7.14
CA TYR A 82 6.84 35.43 6.84
C TYR A 82 8.14 34.71 7.21
N THR A 83 7.99 33.60 7.92
CA THR A 83 9.15 32.78 8.31
C THR A 83 8.87 31.30 8.02
N ILE A 84 9.92 30.60 7.53
CA ILE A 84 9.93 29.15 7.39
C ILE A 84 11.16 28.64 8.17
N ASP A 85 10.91 27.78 9.16
CA ASP A 85 11.94 27.23 10.05
C ASP A 85 12.80 28.32 10.71
N GLY A 86 12.15 29.42 11.14
CA GLY A 86 12.78 30.57 11.77
C GLY A 86 13.57 31.49 10.82
N LYS A 87 13.66 31.18 9.53
CA LYS A 87 14.27 32.03 8.51
C LYS A 87 13.22 32.93 7.88
N GLU A 88 13.55 34.22 7.76
CA GLU A 88 12.69 35.16 7.06
C GLU A 88 12.66 34.86 5.57
N VAL A 89 11.48 34.82 4.96
CA VAL A 89 11.26 34.49 3.56
C VAL A 89 10.30 35.51 2.94
N THR A 90 10.27 35.59 1.63
CA THR A 90 9.30 36.39 0.89
C THR A 90 7.89 35.79 1.00
N GLU A 91 6.87 36.63 0.83
CA GLU A 91 5.47 36.15 0.76
C GLU A 91 5.30 35.06 -0.32
N SER A 92 5.93 35.24 -1.45
CA SER A 92 5.88 34.28 -2.57
C SER A 92 6.43 32.91 -2.18
N GLU A 93 7.59 32.86 -1.52
CA GLU A 93 8.21 31.62 -1.04
C GLU A 93 7.36 30.95 0.05
N TYR A 94 6.81 31.74 0.97
CA TYR A 94 5.89 31.26 2.00
C TYR A 94 4.64 30.61 1.39
N LEU A 95 3.99 31.28 0.45
CA LEU A 95 2.80 30.75 -0.22
C LEU A 95 3.10 29.52 -1.07
N GLN A 96 4.28 29.48 -1.71
CA GLN A 96 4.71 28.29 -2.45
C GLN A 96 4.93 27.10 -1.53
N PHE A 97 5.57 27.32 -0.37
CA PHE A 97 5.78 26.30 0.65
C PHE A 97 4.45 25.74 1.17
N GLU A 98 3.53 26.64 1.57
CA GLU A 98 2.20 26.26 2.09
C GLU A 98 1.38 25.49 1.05
N ARG A 99 1.34 25.96 -0.20
CA ARG A 99 0.63 25.27 -1.29
C ARG A 99 1.22 23.88 -1.55
N GLY A 100 2.54 23.77 -1.58
CA GLY A 100 3.22 22.49 -1.74
C GLY A 100 2.87 21.51 -0.62
N LEU A 101 2.99 21.96 0.62
CA LEU A 101 2.63 21.18 1.81
C LEU A 101 1.18 20.69 1.75
N GLN A 102 0.24 21.61 1.53
CA GLN A 102 -1.19 21.29 1.47
C GLN A 102 -1.53 20.35 0.30
N MET A 103 -0.92 20.53 -0.86
CA MET A 103 -1.13 19.67 -2.02
C MET A 103 -0.74 18.22 -1.73
N HIS A 104 0.45 17.99 -1.16
CA HIS A 104 0.92 16.64 -0.84
C HIS A 104 0.08 16.01 0.27
N LEU A 105 -0.22 16.74 1.35
CA LEU A 105 -1.06 16.23 2.45
C LEU A 105 -2.47 15.89 2.00
N ASN A 106 -3.13 16.76 1.22
CA ASN A 106 -4.48 16.51 0.72
C ASN A 106 -4.51 15.26 -0.16
N ARG A 107 -3.52 15.07 -1.03
CA ARG A 107 -3.43 13.90 -1.91
C ARG A 107 -3.17 12.62 -1.12
N ILE A 108 -2.31 12.64 -0.11
CA ILE A 108 -2.10 11.52 0.81
C ILE A 108 -3.43 11.18 1.50
N ASN A 109 -4.08 12.17 2.13
CA ASN A 109 -5.32 11.97 2.87
C ASN A 109 -6.48 11.42 2.01
N GLN A 110 -6.53 11.78 0.73
CA GLN A 110 -7.55 11.28 -0.21
C GLN A 110 -7.27 9.86 -0.71
N LEU A 111 -6.01 9.50 -0.88
CA LEU A 111 -5.62 8.24 -1.52
C LEU A 111 -5.28 7.13 -0.52
N GLU A 112 -4.74 7.45 0.64
CA GLU A 112 -4.37 6.46 1.65
C GLU A 112 -5.54 5.58 2.12
N PRO A 113 -6.76 6.10 2.36
CA PRO A 113 -7.91 5.25 2.71
C PRO A 113 -8.25 4.21 1.63
N LYS A 114 -8.04 4.55 0.34
CA LYS A 114 -8.28 3.61 -0.78
C LYS A 114 -7.27 2.46 -0.78
N ILE A 115 -6.02 2.73 -0.39
CA ILE A 115 -5.00 1.71 -0.21
C ILE A 115 -5.37 0.84 0.99
N LEU A 116 -5.70 1.47 2.13
CA LEU A 116 -6.03 0.79 3.37
C LEU A 116 -7.20 -0.18 3.21
N LEU A 117 -8.26 0.24 2.52
CA LEU A 117 -9.41 -0.62 2.24
C LEU A 117 -8.99 -1.90 1.49
N ARG A 118 -8.16 -1.77 0.44
CA ARG A 118 -7.71 -2.89 -0.38
C ARG A 118 -6.73 -3.80 0.37
N THR A 119 -5.79 -3.23 1.12
CA THR A 119 -4.84 -3.99 1.93
C THR A 119 -5.54 -4.74 3.06
N ASN A 120 -6.52 -4.13 3.73
CA ASN A 120 -7.33 -4.80 4.74
C ASN A 120 -8.10 -5.99 4.16
N PHE A 121 -8.63 -5.86 2.93
CA PHE A 121 -9.27 -6.99 2.25
C PHE A 121 -8.28 -8.13 1.99
N ILE A 122 -7.05 -7.82 1.53
CA ILE A 122 -6.00 -8.83 1.31
C ILE A 122 -5.65 -9.55 2.63
N VAL A 123 -5.45 -8.78 3.71
CA VAL A 123 -5.15 -9.34 5.04
C VAL A 123 -6.30 -10.22 5.54
N TRP A 124 -7.54 -9.78 5.35
CA TRP A 124 -8.72 -10.57 5.70
C TRP A 124 -8.77 -11.87 4.90
N ALA A 125 -8.57 -11.81 3.58
CA ALA A 125 -8.59 -12.99 2.71
C ALA A 125 -7.49 -13.98 3.08
N ASP A 126 -6.25 -13.51 3.29
CA ASP A 126 -5.12 -14.34 3.74
C ASP A 126 -5.43 -15.06 5.05
N LYS A 127 -6.01 -14.34 6.02
CA LYS A 127 -6.37 -14.90 7.33
C LYS A 127 -7.52 -15.90 7.23
N TYR A 128 -8.60 -15.53 6.51
CA TYR A 128 -9.81 -16.34 6.43
C TYR A 128 -9.59 -17.64 5.64
N PHE A 129 -8.89 -17.56 4.51
CA PHE A 129 -8.63 -18.70 3.64
C PHE A 129 -7.30 -19.39 3.94
N LYS A 130 -6.47 -18.86 4.85
CA LYS A 130 -5.13 -19.36 5.19
C LYS A 130 -4.21 -19.48 3.95
N LEU A 131 -4.22 -18.45 3.09
CA LEU A 131 -3.55 -18.52 1.78
C LEU A 131 -2.02 -18.40 1.87
N GLU A 132 -1.49 -17.79 2.92
CA GLU A 132 -0.05 -17.49 3.07
C GLU A 132 0.56 -16.83 1.82
N SER A 133 -0.22 -15.95 1.17
CA SER A 133 0.07 -15.44 -0.19
C SER A 133 1.36 -14.61 -0.29
N GLY A 134 1.81 -14.03 0.80
CA GLY A 134 2.94 -13.10 0.80
C GLY A 134 2.68 -11.76 0.09
N LEU A 135 1.43 -11.48 -0.34
CA LEU A 135 1.06 -10.27 -1.07
C LEU A 135 1.34 -9.00 -0.27
N MET A 136 1.11 -9.01 1.05
CA MET A 136 1.43 -7.87 1.91
C MET A 136 2.92 -7.54 1.89
N LYS A 137 3.80 -8.55 1.95
CA LYS A 137 5.25 -8.35 1.84
C LYS A 137 5.66 -7.76 0.48
N GLN A 138 4.94 -8.12 -0.58
CA GLN A 138 5.15 -7.55 -1.91
C GLN A 138 4.77 -6.06 -1.95
N ILE A 139 3.62 -5.70 -1.38
CA ILE A 139 3.15 -4.31 -1.25
C ILE A 139 4.16 -3.46 -0.46
N GLU A 140 4.61 -3.96 0.70
CA GLU A 140 5.60 -3.28 1.54
C GLU A 140 6.94 -3.07 0.81
N ARG A 141 7.45 -4.10 0.13
CA ARG A 141 8.70 -4.00 -0.66
C ARG A 141 8.57 -2.98 -1.80
N PHE A 142 7.42 -2.93 -2.45
CA PHE A 142 7.16 -1.95 -3.50
C PHE A 142 7.11 -0.54 -2.92
N SER A 143 6.35 -0.32 -1.84
CA SER A 143 6.23 0.96 -1.15
C SER A 143 7.60 1.49 -0.72
N LYS A 144 8.39 0.65 -0.07
CA LYS A 144 9.74 0.99 0.38
C LYS A 144 10.64 1.40 -0.79
N ARG A 145 10.64 0.64 -1.89
CA ARG A 145 11.44 0.96 -3.09
C ARG A 145 11.06 2.30 -3.71
N VAL A 146 9.75 2.59 -3.81
CA VAL A 146 9.28 3.87 -4.37
C VAL A 146 9.72 5.03 -3.48
N TYR A 147 9.49 4.91 -2.18
CA TYR A 147 9.88 5.91 -1.19
C TYR A 147 11.40 6.21 -1.23
N GLU A 148 12.23 5.18 -1.13
CA GLU A 148 13.70 5.32 -1.14
C GLU A 148 14.22 5.91 -2.46
N ARG A 149 13.63 5.51 -3.60
CA ARG A 149 13.98 6.09 -4.91
C ARG A 149 13.70 7.59 -4.92
N GLN A 150 12.53 8.01 -4.45
CA GLN A 150 12.16 9.43 -4.42
C GLN A 150 13.11 10.24 -3.52
N ILE A 151 13.42 9.73 -2.31
CA ILE A 151 14.38 10.40 -1.41
C ILE A 151 15.75 10.54 -2.07
N ARG A 152 16.21 9.51 -2.78
CA ARG A 152 17.49 9.58 -3.50
C ARG A 152 17.48 10.67 -4.57
N THR A 153 16.43 10.72 -5.38
CA THR A 153 16.27 11.75 -6.42
C THR A 153 16.28 13.16 -5.84
N LEU A 154 15.58 13.38 -4.71
CA LEU A 154 15.56 14.68 -4.03
C LEU A 154 16.94 15.08 -3.52
N LYS A 155 17.68 14.16 -2.91
CA LYS A 155 19.05 14.40 -2.46
C LYS A 155 20.02 14.71 -3.61
N GLU A 156 19.86 14.04 -4.75
CA GLU A 156 20.68 14.30 -5.94
C GLU A 156 20.38 15.68 -6.55
N GLN A 157 19.12 16.14 -6.48
CA GLN A 157 18.73 17.47 -6.92
C GLN A 157 19.33 18.57 -6.03
N ASP A 158 19.28 18.39 -4.72
CA ASP A 158 19.87 19.34 -3.77
C ASP A 158 21.40 19.46 -3.94
N ASN A 159 22.07 18.33 -4.22
CA ASN A 159 23.53 18.31 -4.42
C ASN A 159 23.99 18.95 -5.75
N LYS A 160 23.09 19.04 -6.75
CA LYS A 160 23.42 19.67 -8.04
C LYS A 160 23.30 21.20 -8.03
N GLY A 161 22.79 21.78 -6.95
CA GLY A 161 22.54 23.21 -6.85
C GLY A 161 21.41 23.71 -7.76
N PRO A 162 20.93 24.95 -7.60
CA PRO A 162 20.00 25.54 -8.54
C PRO A 162 20.69 25.66 -9.90
N GLN A 163 20.17 24.93 -10.90
CA GLN A 163 20.56 25.19 -12.29
C GLN A 163 20.11 26.61 -12.62
N GLN A 164 21.06 27.52 -12.77
CA GLN A 164 20.85 28.90 -13.23
C GLN A 164 20.27 28.90 -14.62
#